data_229aecf197e2b71037c54c47648feec5
#
_entry.id   229aecf197e2b71037c54c47648feec5
#
_cell.length_a   1.000
_cell.length_b   1.000
_cell.length_c   1.000
_cell.angle_alpha   90.00
_cell.angle_beta   90.00
_cell.angle_gamma   90.00
#
_symmetry.space_group_name_H-M   'P 1'
#
loop_
_entity.id
_entity.type
_entity.pdbx_description
1 polymer ?
#
loop_
_entity_poly.entity_id
_entity_poly.type
_entity_poly.pdbx_seq_one_letter_code
_entity_poly.pdbx_strand_id
1 'polypeptide(L)'
;LLVHLYAQGKTLTILRAPSSPADPATDPQALALGALGWLLQSESRAERLLALTGLTPDALRAGLGDPAVLGAVLDFLAAHEPDLVDAADHLGVAPEVLAHAADRLPR
;
A
#
# COMPACT_ATOMS: atom_id res chain seq x y z
N LEU A 1 -29.97 -3.23 -25.75
CA LEU A 1 -29.42 -3.38 -25.23
C LEU A 1 -28.79 -3.04 -24.87
N LEU A 2 -29.11 -2.88 -25.18
CA LEU A 2 -28.33 -2.93 -24.71
C LEU A 2 -27.90 -2.44 -24.07
N VAL A 3 -28.32 -2.40 -24.31
CA VAL A 3 -27.74 -2.36 -23.70
C VAL A 3 -27.47 -2.09 -23.04
N HIS A 4 -28.17 -2.04 -23.23
CA HIS A 4 -27.76 -2.18 -22.63
C HIS A 4 -27.18 -1.96 -22.13
N LEU A 5 -27.75 -1.89 -22.59
CA LEU A 5 -27.18 -2.09 -22.32
C LEU A 5 -26.63 -1.58 -21.76
N TYR A 6 -27.15 -1.39 -21.76
CA TYR A 6 -26.52 -1.35 -21.17
C TYR A 6 -26.03 -1.10 -20.46
N ALA A 7 -26.57 -1.00 -20.95
CA ALA A 7 -26.07 -1.17 -20.35
C ALA A 7 -25.53 -1.14 -19.72
N GLN A 8 -25.92 -1.03 -19.78
CA GLN A 8 -25.26 -1.32 -19.26
C GLN A 8 -24.37 -1.22 -18.78
N GLY A 9 -24.98 -1.06 -19.31
CA GLY A 9 -24.02 -1.19 -18.98
C GLY A 9 -23.28 -1.17 -18.73
N LYS A 10 -23.44 -1.11 -18.88
CA LYS A 10 -22.67 -1.42 -18.72
C LYS A 10 -21.75 -1.50 -18.66
N THR A 11 -22.07 -1.47 -18.83
CA THR A 11 -21.13 -1.73 -18.80
C THR A 11 -20.31 -1.70 -18.72
N LEU A 12 -20.45 -1.73 -18.96
CA LEU A 12 -19.60 -1.81 -18.92
C LEU A 12 -18.77 -1.76 -18.74
N THR A 13 -18.91 -1.77 -18.82
CA THR A 13 -18.04 -1.76 -18.61
C THR A 13 -17.28 -1.94 -18.41
N ILE A 14 -17.37 -1.93 -18.62
CA ILE A 14 -16.59 -2.02 -18.44
C ILE A 14 -15.65 -2.63 -18.52
N LEU A 15 -15.78 -2.75 -19.04
CA LEU A 15 -14.63 -3.39 -19.20
C LEU A 15 -13.43 -2.71 -18.79
N ARG A 16 -12.80 -3.17 -17.99
CA ARG A 16 -11.66 -2.53 -17.50
C ARG A 16 -10.41 -2.98 -18.13
N ALA A 17 -9.55 -2.04 -18.39
CA ALA A 17 -8.21 -2.36 -18.85
C ALA A 17 -7.45 -3.12 -17.78
N PRO A 18 -6.47 -3.94 -18.17
CA PRO A 18 -5.57 -4.54 -17.18
C PRO A 18 -4.86 -3.49 -16.37
N SER A 19 -4.33 -3.89 -15.23
CA SER A 19 -3.60 -2.97 -14.36
C SER A 19 -2.50 -2.27 -15.10
N SER A 20 -2.41 -0.97 -14.88
CA SER A 20 -1.32 -0.18 -15.42
C SER A 20 -0.35 0.17 -14.29
N PRO A 21 0.87 0.67 -14.63
CA PRO A 21 1.78 1.10 -13.58
C PRO A 21 1.22 2.18 -12.67
N ALA A 22 0.22 2.91 -13.13
CA ALA A 22 -0.41 3.95 -12.35
C ALA A 22 -1.58 3.45 -11.52
N ASP A 23 -1.94 2.17 -11.61
CA ASP A 23 -3.04 1.59 -10.85
C ASP A 23 -2.72 1.66 -9.36
N PRO A 24 -3.54 2.36 -8.55
CA PRO A 24 -3.26 2.46 -7.10
C PRO A 24 -3.15 1.11 -6.40
N ALA A 25 -3.83 0.07 -6.92
CA ALA A 25 -3.79 -1.25 -6.30
C ALA A 25 -2.42 -1.91 -6.41
N THR A 26 -1.57 -1.44 -7.34
CA THR A 26 -0.23 -2.02 -7.53
C THR A 26 0.88 -0.99 -7.43
N ASP A 27 0.55 0.30 -7.33
CA ASP A 27 1.56 1.34 -7.22
C ASP A 27 2.28 1.22 -5.86
N PRO A 28 3.61 1.05 -5.86
CA PRO A 28 4.33 0.83 -4.61
C PRO A 28 4.24 2.01 -3.64
N GLN A 29 4.21 3.23 -4.15
CA GLN A 29 4.08 4.38 -3.27
C GLN A 29 2.70 4.43 -2.62
N ALA A 30 1.65 4.16 -3.37
CA ALA A 30 0.30 4.13 -2.83
C ALA A 30 0.14 3.01 -1.80
N LEU A 31 0.72 1.84 -2.08
CA LEU A 31 0.69 0.72 -1.15
C LEU A 31 1.41 1.08 0.15
N ALA A 32 2.58 1.71 0.03
CA ALA A 32 3.35 2.10 1.21
C ALA A 32 2.59 3.11 2.06
N LEU A 33 1.98 4.10 1.42
CA LEU A 33 1.20 5.10 2.14
C LEU A 33 -0.02 4.49 2.80
N GLY A 34 -0.71 3.58 2.11
CA GLY A 34 -1.85 2.88 2.70
C GLY A 34 -1.45 2.03 3.89
N ALA A 35 -0.33 1.32 3.76
CA ALA A 35 0.19 0.50 4.85
C ALA A 35 0.59 1.37 6.05
N LEU A 36 1.23 2.49 5.80
CA LEU A 36 1.60 3.42 6.86
C LEU A 36 0.35 3.93 7.58
N GLY A 37 -0.69 4.31 6.83
CA GLY A 37 -1.94 4.74 7.44
C GLY A 37 -2.54 3.69 8.33
N TRP A 38 -2.50 2.42 7.89
CA TRP A 38 -2.99 1.31 8.70
C TRP A 38 -2.16 1.15 9.98
N LEU A 39 -0.83 1.24 9.86
CA LEU A 39 0.04 1.12 11.01
C LEU A 39 -0.26 2.20 12.04
N LEU A 40 -0.52 3.41 11.60
CA LEU A 40 -0.75 4.54 12.49
C LEU A 40 -2.13 4.53 13.15
N GLN A 41 -3.01 3.62 12.76
CA GLN A 41 -4.31 3.46 13.41
C GLN A 41 -4.20 2.81 14.78
N SER A 42 -3.08 2.17 15.08
CA SER A 42 -2.85 1.52 16.36
C SER A 42 -1.60 2.13 16.99
N GLU A 43 -1.76 2.61 18.22
CA GLU A 43 -0.63 3.22 18.92
C GLU A 43 0.52 2.23 19.11
N SER A 44 0.21 0.99 19.45
CA SER A 44 1.26 -0.01 19.66
C SER A 44 1.97 -0.36 18.35
N ARG A 45 1.24 -0.42 17.23
CA ARG A 45 1.88 -0.67 15.94
C ARG A 45 2.77 0.52 15.54
N ALA A 46 2.28 1.74 15.77
CA ALA A 46 3.05 2.94 15.45
C ALA A 46 4.34 3.00 16.27
N GLU A 47 4.25 2.72 17.56
CA GLU A 47 5.43 2.71 18.43
C GLU A 47 6.44 1.67 17.96
N ARG A 48 5.98 0.48 17.60
CA ARG A 48 6.89 -0.56 17.14
C ARG A 48 7.58 -0.18 15.84
N LEU A 49 6.81 0.44 14.91
CA LEU A 49 7.40 0.93 13.67
C LEU A 49 8.51 1.93 13.95
N LEU A 50 8.25 2.91 14.79
CA LEU A 50 9.25 3.95 15.09
C LEU A 50 10.46 3.36 15.81
N ALA A 51 10.22 2.44 16.75
CA ALA A 51 11.31 1.83 17.50
C ALA A 51 12.24 1.01 16.62
N LEU A 52 11.66 0.26 15.68
CA LEU A 52 12.44 -0.68 14.86
C LEU A 52 13.04 -0.04 13.61
N THR A 53 12.45 1.05 13.11
CA THR A 53 13.01 1.76 11.96
C THR A 53 13.93 2.91 12.36
N GLY A 54 13.83 3.38 13.60
CA GLY A 54 14.55 4.55 14.03
C GLY A 54 13.97 5.87 13.54
N LEU A 55 12.82 5.83 12.86
CA LEU A 55 12.16 7.04 12.38
C LEU A 55 11.47 7.77 13.51
N THR A 56 11.38 9.09 13.37
CA THR A 56 10.61 9.93 14.29
C THR A 56 9.30 10.29 13.61
N PRO A 57 8.29 10.73 14.39
CA PRO A 57 7.05 11.21 13.79
C PRO A 57 7.28 12.35 12.79
N ASP A 58 8.22 13.24 13.08
CA ASP A 58 8.53 14.34 12.18
C ASP A 58 9.18 13.83 10.88
N ALA A 59 10.08 12.85 11.00
CA ALA A 59 10.70 12.26 9.82
C ALA A 59 9.68 11.56 8.95
N LEU A 60 8.70 10.88 9.56
CA LEU A 60 7.62 10.26 8.79
C LEU A 60 6.81 11.30 8.03
N ARG A 61 6.42 12.39 8.72
CA ARG A 61 5.64 13.43 8.06
C ARG A 61 6.40 14.08 6.92
N ALA A 62 7.68 14.35 7.12
CA ALA A 62 8.51 14.97 6.11
C ALA A 62 8.80 14.02 4.95
N GLY A 63 8.76 12.71 5.21
CA GLY A 63 9.16 11.71 4.23
C GLY A 63 8.04 10.99 3.53
N LEU A 64 6.80 11.50 3.58
CA LEU A 64 5.67 10.80 2.95
C LEU A 64 5.83 10.67 1.43
N GLY A 65 6.62 11.54 0.81
CA GLY A 65 6.96 11.42 -0.60
C GLY A 65 8.34 10.85 -0.86
N ASP A 66 9.05 10.44 0.18
CA ASP A 66 10.43 9.97 0.07
C ASP A 66 10.46 8.45 -0.04
N PRO A 67 10.91 7.90 -1.18
CA PRO A 67 10.96 6.44 -1.34
C PRO A 67 11.80 5.73 -0.29
N ALA A 68 12.83 6.40 0.24
CA ALA A 68 13.65 5.78 1.29
C ALA A 68 12.85 5.57 2.56
N VAL A 69 12.02 6.55 2.95
CA VAL A 69 11.16 6.43 4.13
C VAL A 69 10.06 5.40 3.90
N LEU A 70 9.42 5.47 2.74
CA LEU A 70 8.35 4.52 2.40
C LEU A 70 8.91 3.11 2.29
N GLY A 71 10.12 2.96 1.77
CA GLY A 71 10.79 1.66 1.72
C GLY A 71 11.05 1.10 3.11
N ALA A 72 11.45 1.96 4.05
CA ALA A 72 11.66 1.50 5.42
C ALA A 72 10.37 0.99 6.05
N VAL A 73 9.23 1.63 5.76
CA VAL A 73 7.93 1.17 6.24
C VAL A 73 7.61 -0.22 5.68
N LEU A 74 7.80 -0.41 4.38
CA LEU A 74 7.53 -1.70 3.74
C LEU A 74 8.50 -2.78 4.21
N ASP A 75 9.77 -2.44 4.40
CA ASP A 75 10.76 -3.38 4.92
C ASP A 75 10.40 -3.82 6.34
N PHE A 76 9.90 -2.89 7.15
CA PHE A 76 9.43 -3.21 8.49
C PHE A 76 8.31 -4.26 8.42
N LEU A 77 7.33 -4.05 7.54
CA LEU A 77 6.23 -4.99 7.39
C LEU A 77 6.71 -6.34 6.89
N ALA A 78 7.62 -6.34 5.92
CA ALA A 78 8.14 -7.60 5.37
C ALA A 78 8.85 -8.42 6.44
N ALA A 79 9.42 -7.76 7.44
CA ALA A 79 10.10 -8.44 8.55
C ALA A 79 9.14 -8.86 9.66
N HIS A 80 7.86 -8.44 9.60
CA HIS A 80 6.87 -8.72 10.64
C HIS A 80 5.61 -9.30 10.00
N GLU A 81 5.66 -10.60 9.77
CA GLU A 81 4.64 -11.27 8.95
C GLU A 81 3.20 -11.05 9.42
N PRO A 82 2.88 -11.13 10.71
CA PRO A 82 1.49 -10.89 11.12
C PRO A 82 0.99 -9.50 10.73
N ASP A 83 1.83 -8.49 10.88
CA ASP A 83 1.46 -7.14 10.48
C ASP A 83 1.35 -7.03 8.96
N LEU A 84 2.24 -7.71 8.24
CA LEU A 84 2.20 -7.71 6.78
C LEU A 84 0.89 -8.29 6.27
N VAL A 85 0.47 -9.42 6.81
CA VAL A 85 -0.76 -10.08 6.39
C VAL A 85 -1.96 -9.20 6.70
N ASP A 86 -2.00 -8.61 7.89
CA ASP A 86 -3.13 -7.78 8.29
C ASP A 86 -3.20 -6.49 7.47
N ALA A 87 -2.05 -5.88 7.19
CA ALA A 87 -2.01 -4.67 6.37
C ALA A 87 -2.46 -4.98 4.94
N ALA A 88 -1.97 -6.09 4.37
CA ALA A 88 -2.34 -6.49 3.03
C ALA A 88 -3.84 -6.76 2.94
N ASP A 89 -4.40 -7.41 3.95
CA ASP A 89 -5.84 -7.66 4.01
C ASP A 89 -6.62 -6.34 4.03
N HIS A 90 -6.16 -5.39 4.84
CA HIS A 90 -6.78 -4.07 4.90
C HIS A 90 -6.75 -3.36 3.56
N LEU A 91 -5.65 -3.51 2.82
CA LEU A 91 -5.48 -2.86 1.53
C LEU A 91 -6.10 -3.64 0.37
N GLY A 92 -6.57 -4.87 0.63
CA GLY A 92 -7.20 -5.67 -0.40
C GLY A 92 -6.21 -6.26 -1.41
N VAL A 93 -4.97 -6.50 -1.00
CA VAL A 93 -3.94 -7.09 -1.86
C VAL A 93 -3.36 -8.32 -1.19
N ALA A 94 -2.69 -9.16 -1.98
CA ALA A 94 -1.98 -10.31 -1.43
C ALA A 94 -0.77 -9.84 -0.62
N PRO A 95 -0.42 -10.55 0.47
CA PRO A 95 0.75 -10.16 1.26
C PRO A 95 2.03 -10.06 0.44
N GLU A 96 2.20 -10.92 -0.57
CA GLU A 96 3.38 -10.90 -1.44
C GLU A 96 3.46 -9.61 -2.23
N VAL A 97 2.33 -9.06 -2.66
CA VAL A 97 2.30 -7.80 -3.40
C VAL A 97 2.85 -6.68 -2.51
N LEU A 98 2.40 -6.65 -1.26
CA LEU A 98 2.84 -5.62 -0.32
C LEU A 98 4.32 -5.82 0.03
N ALA A 99 4.73 -7.06 0.28
CA ALA A 99 6.12 -7.35 0.64
C ALA A 99 7.09 -6.95 -0.47
N HIS A 100 6.72 -7.16 -1.74
CA HIS A 100 7.60 -6.86 -2.86
C HIS A 100 7.49 -5.41 -3.35
N ALA A 101 6.54 -4.65 -2.81
CA ALA A 101 6.39 -3.26 -3.22
C ALA A 101 7.65 -2.45 -2.92
N ALA A 102 8.37 -2.79 -1.85
CA ALA A 102 9.61 -2.10 -1.50
C ALA A 102 10.65 -2.18 -2.62
N ASP A 103 10.69 -3.31 -3.32
CA ASP A 103 11.66 -3.51 -4.40
C ASP A 103 11.35 -2.67 -5.63
N ARG A 104 10.13 -2.18 -5.74
CA ARG A 104 9.69 -1.38 -6.88
C ARG A 104 9.77 0.12 -6.62
N LEU A 105 10.10 0.52 -5.40
CA LEU A 105 10.29 1.93 -5.08
C LEU A 105 11.61 2.43 -5.64
N PRO A 106 11.64 3.64 -6.21
CA PRO A 106 12.87 4.21 -6.78
C PRO A 106 13.74 4.80 -5.67
N ARG A 107 14.52 3.95 -5.00
CA ARG A 107 15.37 4.41 -3.90
C ARG A 107 16.85 3.96 -4.01
#